data_ae787eb51037d7056b1bd2262584e3b1
#
_entry.id   ae787eb51037d7056b1bd2262584e3b1
#
_cell.length_a   1.000
_cell.length_b   1.000
_cell.length_c   1.000
_cell.angle_alpha   90.00
_cell.angle_beta   90.00
_cell.angle_gamma   90.00
#
_symmetry.space_group_name_H-M   'P 1'
#
loop_
_entity.id
_entity.type
_entity.pdbx_description
1 polymer ?
#
loop_
_entity_poly.entity_id
_entity_poly.type
_entity_poly.pdbx_seq_one_letter_code
_entity_poly.pdbx_strand_id
1 'polypeptide(L)'
;MPILMEVFSLPPGKAGLLMSVFAITGLALALPAGFIFRRLDYRVTGAIALLSITVGAGIGALSRNVETMLFSRFIEGAGLSLIYIVAPAVIAVTFEPAKRGRAMGIWSAWFPLGQLVGYIVVPQIASSWGWRSAWWFGCLYAGLTGVLFYLFVRPPSQKVDSGASHGFALSDMRQLLSNRDLWLLSLIFCCFNFAFISFRTWMPTFLYTTRGLSLVYASLLIGLMSPFAVIASPLSGWISDKIGSRKLICVLPLMASMIMFPLSPAVSTSLLVPWMVVLGLISGATPTGVILATTELFTDARFSGMALAVMQLGQHVGTLLGPATVGWTIGLTENWQAGFWTLGPVCAIGVATAWMTRVK
;
A
#
# COMPACT_ATOMS: atom_id res chain seq x y z
N MET A 1 0.92 7.36 -15.16
CA MET A 1 -0.44 7.05 -15.65
C MET A 1 -0.74 7.78 -16.98
N PRO A 2 -0.54 9.11 -17.15
CA PRO A 2 -0.97 9.82 -18.37
C PRO A 2 -0.40 9.20 -19.66
N ILE A 3 0.88 8.86 -19.70
CA ILE A 3 1.52 8.23 -20.87
C ILE A 3 0.83 6.90 -21.25
N LEU A 4 0.45 6.07 -20.30
CA LEU A 4 -0.24 4.80 -20.57
C LEU A 4 -1.67 5.01 -21.08
N MET A 5 -2.34 6.05 -20.58
CA MET A 5 -3.66 6.43 -21.09
C MET A 5 -3.60 6.85 -22.54
N GLU A 6 -2.59 7.62 -22.91
CA GLU A 6 -2.36 8.06 -24.28
C GLU A 6 -1.99 6.88 -25.19
N VAL A 7 -0.97 6.09 -24.82
CA VAL A 7 -0.46 4.97 -25.64
C VAL A 7 -1.51 3.89 -25.90
N PHE A 8 -2.32 3.56 -24.89
CA PHE A 8 -3.35 2.51 -25.01
C PHE A 8 -4.76 3.08 -25.23
N SER A 9 -4.89 4.39 -25.46
CA SER A 9 -6.18 5.09 -25.64
C SER A 9 -7.19 4.74 -24.54
N LEU A 10 -6.72 4.74 -23.27
CA LEU A 10 -7.50 4.30 -22.14
C LEU A 10 -8.36 5.41 -21.54
N PRO A 11 -9.66 5.19 -21.38
CA PRO A 11 -10.46 6.06 -20.53
C PRO A 11 -10.00 5.95 -19.07
N PRO A 12 -10.19 7.01 -18.25
CA PRO A 12 -9.71 7.04 -16.87
C PRO A 12 -10.15 5.84 -16.02
N GLY A 13 -11.37 5.33 -16.18
CA GLY A 13 -11.87 4.17 -15.46
C GLY A 13 -11.05 2.90 -15.71
N LYS A 14 -10.73 2.60 -16.99
CA LYS A 14 -9.87 1.46 -17.34
C LYS A 14 -8.42 1.68 -16.89
N ALA A 15 -7.93 2.91 -16.96
CA ALA A 15 -6.60 3.25 -16.47
C ALA A 15 -6.47 3.04 -14.95
N GLY A 16 -7.51 3.37 -14.18
CA GLY A 16 -7.55 3.09 -12.74
C GLY A 16 -7.39 1.60 -12.42
N LEU A 17 -7.92 0.70 -13.27
CA LEU A 17 -7.75 -0.74 -13.08
C LEU A 17 -6.29 -1.19 -13.15
N LEU A 18 -5.43 -0.54 -13.95
CA LEU A 18 -4.00 -0.85 -13.99
C LEU A 18 -3.31 -0.68 -12.63
N MET A 19 -3.81 0.24 -11.81
CA MET A 19 -3.30 0.45 -10.45
C MET A 19 -4.00 -0.43 -9.41
N SER A 20 -5.16 -0.95 -9.73
CA SER A 20 -6.01 -1.70 -8.80
C SER A 20 -5.80 -3.21 -8.86
N VAL A 21 -5.55 -3.76 -10.05
CA VAL A 21 -5.52 -5.22 -10.30
C VAL A 21 -4.47 -5.94 -9.45
N PHE A 22 -3.34 -5.32 -9.16
CA PHE A 22 -2.34 -5.95 -8.30
C PHE A 22 -2.86 -6.22 -6.87
N ALA A 23 -3.88 -5.51 -6.40
CA ALA A 23 -4.47 -5.74 -5.09
C ALA A 23 -5.36 -7.00 -5.06
N ILE A 24 -5.83 -7.48 -6.21
CA ILE A 24 -6.62 -8.74 -6.30
C ILE A 24 -5.80 -9.92 -5.79
N THR A 25 -4.55 -10.01 -6.21
CA THR A 25 -3.66 -11.08 -5.76
C THR A 25 -3.30 -10.95 -4.29
N GLY A 26 -3.17 -9.72 -3.79
CA GLY A 26 -3.03 -9.45 -2.35
C GLY A 26 -4.21 -9.97 -1.55
N LEU A 27 -5.43 -9.70 -2.02
CA LEU A 27 -6.66 -10.18 -1.41
C LEU A 27 -6.76 -11.71 -1.46
N ALA A 28 -6.44 -12.32 -2.62
CA ALA A 28 -6.48 -13.77 -2.81
C ALA A 28 -5.44 -14.51 -1.97
N LEU A 29 -4.24 -13.92 -1.78
CA LEU A 29 -3.14 -14.54 -1.06
C LEU A 29 -3.09 -14.20 0.44
N ALA A 30 -3.83 -13.21 0.90
CA ALA A 30 -3.81 -12.76 2.30
C ALA A 30 -4.05 -13.90 3.32
N LEU A 31 -4.98 -14.80 3.04
CA LEU A 31 -5.28 -15.94 3.90
C LEU A 31 -4.44 -17.20 3.55
N PRO A 32 -4.30 -17.62 2.27
CA PRO A 32 -3.52 -18.80 1.90
C PRO A 32 -2.02 -18.68 2.15
N ALA A 33 -1.48 -17.48 2.20
CA ALA A 33 -0.05 -17.28 2.35
C ALA A 33 0.53 -17.94 3.61
N GLY A 34 -0.22 -17.96 4.72
CA GLY A 34 0.17 -18.68 5.92
C GLY A 34 0.38 -20.20 5.70
N PHE A 35 -0.34 -20.81 4.74
CA PHE A 35 -0.17 -22.22 4.37
C PHE A 35 1.03 -22.44 3.46
N ILE A 36 1.34 -21.47 2.59
CA ILE A 36 2.48 -21.52 1.67
C ILE A 36 3.79 -21.58 2.48
N PHE A 37 3.89 -20.78 3.55
CA PHE A 37 5.06 -20.75 4.44
C PHE A 37 5.29 -22.03 5.25
N ARG A 38 4.27 -22.84 5.46
CA ARG A 38 4.43 -24.14 6.12
C ARG A 38 5.14 -25.17 5.25
N ARG A 39 5.09 -25.01 3.94
CA ARG A 39 5.60 -25.99 2.97
C ARG A 39 6.89 -25.56 2.27
N LEU A 40 7.11 -24.26 2.13
CA LEU A 40 8.26 -23.72 1.40
C LEU A 40 9.19 -22.95 2.36
N ASP A 41 10.49 -23.09 2.13
CA ASP A 41 11.51 -22.30 2.81
C ASP A 41 11.34 -20.80 2.47
N TYR A 42 11.62 -19.91 3.43
CA TYR A 42 11.58 -18.46 3.27
C TYR A 42 12.43 -17.97 2.09
N ARG A 43 13.60 -18.58 1.89
CA ARG A 43 14.50 -18.27 0.77
C ARG A 43 13.84 -18.57 -0.56
N VAL A 44 13.24 -19.75 -0.70
CA VAL A 44 12.55 -20.18 -1.92
C VAL A 44 11.32 -19.30 -2.16
N THR A 45 10.53 -19.06 -1.14
CA THR A 45 9.31 -18.23 -1.27
C THR A 45 9.65 -16.80 -1.63
N GLY A 46 10.69 -16.20 -1.03
CA GLY A 46 11.15 -14.87 -1.37
C GLY A 46 11.74 -14.79 -2.79
N ALA A 47 12.45 -15.80 -3.23
CA ALA A 47 12.95 -15.90 -4.61
C ALA A 47 11.78 -16.00 -5.61
N ILE A 48 10.77 -16.82 -5.35
CA ILE A 48 9.55 -16.92 -6.18
C ILE A 48 8.83 -15.58 -6.23
N ALA A 49 8.72 -14.87 -5.10
CA ALA A 49 8.09 -13.57 -5.03
C ALA A 49 8.80 -12.54 -5.93
N LEU A 50 10.13 -12.44 -5.82
CA LEU A 50 10.93 -11.52 -6.63
C LEU A 50 10.97 -11.94 -8.11
N LEU A 51 10.97 -13.23 -8.39
CA LEU A 51 10.84 -13.75 -9.76
C LEU A 51 9.48 -13.38 -10.37
N SER A 52 8.39 -13.49 -9.63
CA SER A 52 7.06 -13.05 -10.09
C SER A 52 7.06 -11.57 -10.44
N ILE A 53 7.65 -10.71 -9.60
CA ILE A 53 7.76 -9.28 -9.88
C ILE A 53 8.60 -9.05 -11.15
N THR A 54 9.73 -9.74 -11.28
CA THR A 54 10.62 -9.65 -12.45
C THR A 54 9.90 -10.04 -13.73
N VAL A 55 9.25 -11.21 -13.74
CA VAL A 55 8.49 -11.72 -14.89
C VAL A 55 7.31 -10.80 -15.21
N GLY A 56 6.56 -10.38 -14.21
CA GLY A 56 5.46 -9.44 -14.39
C GLY A 56 5.93 -8.14 -15.02
N ALA A 57 6.99 -7.52 -14.48
CA ALA A 57 7.56 -6.30 -15.05
C ALA A 57 8.08 -6.49 -16.49
N GLY A 58 8.71 -7.62 -16.78
CA GLY A 58 9.14 -7.97 -18.15
C GLY A 58 7.97 -8.09 -19.12
N ILE A 59 6.88 -8.76 -18.73
CA ILE A 59 5.65 -8.85 -19.52
C ILE A 59 5.06 -7.44 -19.73
N GLY A 60 5.05 -6.59 -18.68
CA GLY A 60 4.61 -5.21 -18.75
C GLY A 60 5.41 -4.39 -19.77
N ALA A 61 6.74 -4.53 -19.78
CA ALA A 61 7.63 -3.88 -20.75
C ALA A 61 7.37 -4.30 -22.21
N LEU A 62 7.01 -5.56 -22.41
CA LEU A 62 6.72 -6.14 -23.72
C LEU A 62 5.26 -5.97 -24.15
N SER A 63 4.39 -5.45 -23.28
CA SER A 63 2.96 -5.35 -23.55
C SER A 63 2.66 -4.46 -24.77
N ARG A 64 1.72 -4.94 -25.60
CA ARG A 64 1.21 -4.24 -26.79
C ARG A 64 -0.25 -3.84 -26.67
N ASN A 65 -0.94 -4.42 -25.68
CA ASN A 65 -2.35 -4.17 -25.39
C ASN A 65 -2.59 -4.10 -23.86
N VAL A 66 -3.78 -3.66 -23.50
CA VAL A 66 -4.18 -3.44 -22.10
C VAL A 66 -4.30 -4.74 -21.34
N GLU A 67 -4.79 -5.80 -21.98
CA GLU A 67 -5.00 -7.11 -21.38
C GLU A 67 -3.67 -7.70 -20.92
N THR A 68 -2.64 -7.64 -21.75
CA THR A 68 -1.28 -8.09 -21.39
C THR A 68 -0.70 -7.24 -20.26
N MET A 69 -0.96 -5.93 -20.27
CA MET A 69 -0.54 -5.03 -19.20
C MET A 69 -1.26 -5.37 -17.88
N LEU A 70 -2.57 -5.61 -17.89
CA LEU A 70 -3.33 -6.03 -16.70
C LEU A 70 -2.84 -7.39 -16.17
N PHE A 71 -2.55 -8.34 -17.07
CA PHE A 71 -1.97 -9.62 -16.69
C PHE A 71 -0.60 -9.47 -16.03
N SER A 72 0.25 -8.57 -16.55
CA SER A 72 1.52 -8.24 -15.91
C SER A 72 1.33 -7.73 -14.47
N ARG A 73 0.36 -6.84 -14.25
CA ARG A 73 0.01 -6.31 -12.92
C ARG A 73 -0.46 -7.41 -11.96
N PHE A 74 -1.23 -8.37 -12.47
CA PHE A 74 -1.68 -9.51 -11.68
C PHE A 74 -0.50 -10.37 -11.19
N ILE A 75 0.46 -10.66 -12.05
CA ILE A 75 1.67 -11.42 -11.70
C ILE A 75 2.55 -10.65 -10.72
N GLU A 76 2.78 -9.35 -10.94
CA GLU A 76 3.53 -8.51 -10.01
C GLU A 76 2.87 -8.44 -8.64
N GLY A 77 1.55 -8.33 -8.61
CA GLY A 77 0.77 -8.32 -7.37
C GLY A 77 0.94 -9.60 -6.56
N ALA A 78 1.02 -10.77 -7.20
CA ALA A 78 1.30 -12.04 -6.52
C ALA A 78 2.67 -12.01 -5.83
N GLY A 79 3.69 -11.54 -6.54
CA GLY A 79 5.03 -11.39 -5.97
C GLY A 79 5.07 -10.41 -4.80
N LEU A 80 4.45 -9.23 -4.97
CA LEU A 80 4.40 -8.21 -3.93
C LEU A 80 3.70 -8.72 -2.66
N SER A 81 2.60 -9.44 -2.82
CA SER A 81 1.85 -10.02 -1.70
C SER A 81 2.67 -11.01 -0.90
N LEU A 82 3.49 -11.83 -1.57
CA LEU A 82 4.41 -12.76 -0.91
C LEU A 82 5.52 -12.02 -0.16
N ILE A 83 6.08 -10.94 -0.72
CA ILE A 83 7.14 -10.15 -0.03
C ILE A 83 6.64 -9.55 1.28
N TYR A 84 5.41 -9.06 1.33
CA TYR A 84 4.82 -8.53 2.56
C TYR A 84 4.81 -9.53 3.73
N ILE A 85 4.83 -10.81 3.42
CA ILE A 85 4.79 -11.89 4.42
C ILE A 85 6.17 -12.48 4.66
N VAL A 86 6.97 -12.68 3.59
CA VAL A 86 8.33 -13.25 3.68
C VAL A 86 9.24 -12.37 4.51
N ALA A 87 9.26 -11.06 4.26
CA ALA A 87 10.25 -10.18 4.87
C ALA A 87 10.11 -10.10 6.40
N PRO A 88 8.90 -9.89 6.99
CA PRO A 88 8.73 -9.97 8.44
C PRO A 88 9.08 -11.34 9.01
N ALA A 89 8.75 -12.43 8.30
CA ALA A 89 9.06 -13.78 8.72
C ALA A 89 10.58 -14.03 8.77
N VAL A 90 11.32 -13.60 7.74
CA VAL A 90 12.80 -13.67 7.73
C VAL A 90 13.39 -12.88 8.89
N ILE A 91 12.90 -11.67 9.15
CA ILE A 91 13.36 -10.85 10.28
C ILE A 91 13.12 -11.57 11.61
N ALA A 92 11.94 -12.16 11.77
CA ALA A 92 11.58 -12.85 13.02
C ALA A 92 12.46 -14.07 13.31
N VAL A 93 12.96 -14.76 12.29
CA VAL A 93 13.83 -15.94 12.46
C VAL A 93 15.32 -15.62 12.48
N THR A 94 15.73 -14.48 11.86
CA THR A 94 17.14 -14.10 11.73
C THR A 94 17.63 -13.27 12.91
N PHE A 95 16.76 -12.42 13.48
CA PHE A 95 17.14 -11.50 14.55
C PHE A 95 16.68 -11.99 15.91
N GLU A 96 17.55 -11.80 16.93
CA GLU A 96 17.21 -12.01 18.34
C GLU A 96 16.01 -11.15 18.75
N PRO A 97 15.17 -11.60 19.70
CA PRO A 97 13.96 -10.86 20.13
C PRO A 97 14.22 -9.38 20.44
N ALA A 98 15.34 -9.07 21.11
CA ALA A 98 15.73 -7.72 21.49
C ALA A 98 16.05 -6.80 20.28
N LYS A 99 16.44 -7.35 19.12
CA LYS A 99 16.82 -6.61 17.93
C LYS A 99 15.72 -6.59 16.84
N ARG A 100 14.68 -7.43 16.99
CA ARG A 100 13.59 -7.56 15.99
C ARG A 100 12.86 -6.26 15.75
N GLY A 101 12.56 -5.50 16.81
CA GLY A 101 11.87 -4.22 16.70
C GLY A 101 12.65 -3.22 15.82
N ARG A 102 13.97 -3.12 15.99
CA ARG A 102 14.82 -2.24 15.16
C ARG A 102 14.86 -2.72 13.70
N ALA A 103 14.99 -4.02 13.47
CA ALA A 103 15.01 -4.58 12.11
C ALA A 103 13.66 -4.37 11.39
N MET A 104 12.54 -4.58 12.10
CA MET A 104 11.20 -4.30 11.58
C MET A 104 10.98 -2.82 11.28
N GLY A 105 11.50 -1.93 12.13
CA GLY A 105 11.43 -0.48 11.90
C GLY A 105 12.18 -0.06 10.64
N ILE A 106 13.37 -0.60 10.40
CA ILE A 106 14.13 -0.36 9.16
C ILE A 106 13.37 -0.92 7.96
N TRP A 107 12.85 -2.15 8.08
CA TRP A 107 12.07 -2.76 7.01
C TRP A 107 10.81 -1.96 6.69
N SER A 108 10.07 -1.43 7.66
CA SER A 108 8.82 -0.69 7.40
C SER A 108 9.03 0.58 6.57
N ALA A 109 10.24 1.12 6.51
CA ALA A 109 10.59 2.26 5.67
C ALA A 109 10.67 1.92 4.16
N TRP A 110 10.70 0.65 3.78
CA TRP A 110 10.83 0.21 2.38
C TRP A 110 9.73 0.78 1.48
N PHE A 111 8.48 0.79 1.96
CA PHE A 111 7.34 1.23 1.16
C PHE A 111 7.38 2.73 0.85
N PRO A 112 7.47 3.65 1.84
CA PRO A 112 7.54 5.07 1.54
C PRO A 112 8.84 5.47 0.83
N LEU A 113 9.98 4.82 1.12
CA LEU A 113 11.22 5.07 0.39
C LEU A 113 11.15 4.58 -1.06
N GLY A 114 10.62 3.38 -1.28
CA GLY A 114 10.39 2.86 -2.63
C GLY A 114 9.46 3.75 -3.45
N GLN A 115 8.42 4.29 -2.82
CA GLN A 115 7.53 5.25 -3.46
C GLN A 115 8.24 6.57 -3.80
N LEU A 116 9.03 7.12 -2.89
CA LEU A 116 9.81 8.33 -3.15
C LEU A 116 10.73 8.14 -4.35
N VAL A 117 11.53 7.05 -4.36
CA VAL A 117 12.41 6.70 -5.48
C VAL A 117 11.60 6.52 -6.77
N GLY A 118 10.46 5.83 -6.71
CA GLY A 118 9.58 5.63 -7.86
C GLY A 118 9.07 6.96 -8.45
N TYR A 119 8.64 7.90 -7.61
CA TYR A 119 8.20 9.21 -8.08
C TYR A 119 9.32 10.11 -8.61
N ILE A 120 10.56 9.89 -8.19
CA ILE A 120 11.74 10.60 -8.71
C ILE A 120 12.21 9.97 -10.02
N VAL A 121 12.45 8.67 -10.02
CA VAL A 121 13.19 7.97 -11.09
C VAL A 121 12.29 7.61 -12.28
N VAL A 122 11.12 7.04 -12.02
CA VAL A 122 10.25 6.49 -13.07
C VAL A 122 9.78 7.56 -14.08
N PRO A 123 9.33 8.77 -13.68
CA PRO A 123 8.94 9.80 -14.63
C PRO A 123 10.10 10.28 -15.51
N GLN A 124 11.31 10.35 -14.98
CA GLN A 124 12.51 10.75 -15.73
C GLN A 124 12.87 9.70 -16.77
N ILE A 125 12.89 8.42 -16.40
CA ILE A 125 13.11 7.31 -17.33
C ILE A 125 12.04 7.31 -18.42
N ALA A 126 10.78 7.43 -18.02
CA ALA A 126 9.65 7.37 -18.96
C ALA A 126 9.63 8.55 -19.95
N SER A 127 10.04 9.74 -19.51
CA SER A 127 10.10 10.93 -20.37
C SER A 127 11.30 10.92 -21.32
N SER A 128 12.45 10.37 -20.90
CA SER A 128 13.69 10.37 -21.69
C SER A 128 13.82 9.16 -22.62
N TRP A 129 13.40 7.99 -22.18
CA TRP A 129 13.60 6.71 -22.88
C TRP A 129 12.29 5.96 -23.19
N GLY A 130 11.16 6.61 -22.95
CA GLY A 130 9.83 6.02 -23.14
C GLY A 130 9.35 5.15 -21.98
N TRP A 131 8.05 4.92 -21.92
CA TRP A 131 7.39 4.24 -20.80
C TRP A 131 7.85 2.78 -20.62
N ARG A 132 8.22 2.08 -21.68
CA ARG A 132 8.73 0.70 -21.62
C ARG A 132 10.03 0.59 -20.83
N SER A 133 10.88 1.59 -20.94
CA SER A 133 12.15 1.63 -20.20
C SER A 133 11.95 1.70 -18.68
N ALA A 134 10.87 2.32 -18.22
CA ALA A 134 10.51 2.31 -16.80
C ALA A 134 10.13 0.90 -16.31
N TRP A 135 9.46 0.10 -17.15
CA TRP A 135 9.16 -1.31 -16.85
C TRP A 135 10.41 -2.19 -16.88
N TRP A 136 11.30 -1.98 -17.86
CA TRP A 136 12.59 -2.69 -17.91
C TRP A 136 13.47 -2.36 -16.70
N PHE A 137 13.46 -1.10 -16.26
CA PHE A 137 14.14 -0.72 -15.03
C PHE A 137 13.59 -1.50 -13.81
N GLY A 138 12.28 -1.60 -13.68
CA GLY A 138 11.63 -2.40 -12.63
C GLY A 138 11.99 -3.89 -12.71
N CYS A 139 11.98 -4.46 -13.93
CA CYS A 139 12.36 -5.84 -14.19
C CYS A 139 13.82 -6.13 -13.77
N LEU A 140 14.76 -5.30 -14.18
CA LEU A 140 16.19 -5.44 -13.85
C LEU A 140 16.42 -5.27 -12.35
N TYR A 141 15.79 -4.26 -11.74
CA TYR A 141 15.90 -4.02 -10.31
C TYR A 141 15.37 -5.21 -9.48
N ALA A 142 14.19 -5.71 -9.82
CA ALA A 142 13.58 -6.86 -9.14
C ALA A 142 14.40 -8.12 -9.35
N GLY A 143 14.88 -8.36 -10.58
CA GLY A 143 15.73 -9.51 -10.92
C GLY A 143 17.06 -9.51 -10.15
N LEU A 144 17.75 -8.36 -10.14
CA LEU A 144 18.99 -8.21 -9.38
C LEU A 144 18.75 -8.42 -7.88
N THR A 145 17.70 -7.79 -7.34
CA THR A 145 17.32 -7.98 -5.93
C THR A 145 17.00 -9.44 -5.64
N GLY A 146 16.34 -10.15 -6.56
CA GLY A 146 16.03 -11.58 -6.44
C GLY A 146 17.28 -12.45 -6.38
N VAL A 147 18.24 -12.17 -7.22
CA VAL A 147 19.55 -12.87 -7.21
C VAL A 147 20.29 -12.60 -5.89
N LEU A 148 20.39 -11.33 -5.47
CA LEU A 148 21.02 -10.97 -4.21
C LEU A 148 20.32 -11.61 -3.02
N PHE A 149 18.98 -11.57 -3.00
CA PHE A 149 18.19 -12.21 -1.95
C PHE A 149 18.49 -13.71 -1.88
N TYR A 150 18.47 -14.41 -3.01
CA TYR A 150 18.74 -15.83 -3.07
C TYR A 150 20.17 -16.19 -2.64
N LEU A 151 21.16 -15.38 -2.95
CA LEU A 151 22.56 -15.63 -2.59
C LEU A 151 22.86 -15.34 -1.12
N PHE A 152 22.31 -14.24 -0.58
CA PHE A 152 22.68 -13.75 0.75
C PHE A 152 21.74 -14.18 1.87
N VAL A 153 20.45 -14.41 1.59
CA VAL A 153 19.51 -14.90 2.60
C VAL A 153 19.67 -16.40 2.77
N ARG A 154 20.22 -16.80 3.92
CA ARG A 154 20.39 -18.20 4.27
C ARG A 154 19.18 -18.68 5.06
N PRO A 155 18.68 -19.91 4.81
CA PRO A 155 17.66 -20.49 5.67
C PRO A 155 18.24 -20.66 7.08
N PRO A 156 17.45 -20.41 8.13
CA PRO A 156 17.89 -20.69 9.50
C PRO A 156 18.24 -22.17 9.63
N SER A 157 19.33 -22.47 10.34
CA SER A 157 19.86 -23.84 10.53
C SER A 157 18.91 -24.76 11.30
N GLN A 158 17.95 -24.20 12.01
CA GLN A 158 16.87 -24.92 12.68
C GLN A 158 15.57 -24.64 11.94
N LYS A 159 14.81 -25.69 11.64
CA LYS A 159 13.36 -25.53 11.39
C LYS A 159 12.83 -24.81 12.63
N VAL A 160 12.61 -23.51 12.52
CA VAL A 160 11.96 -22.77 13.59
C VAL A 160 10.59 -23.40 13.68
N ASP A 161 10.37 -24.16 14.77
CA ASP A 161 9.02 -24.33 15.27
C ASP A 161 8.51 -22.90 15.48
N SER A 162 8.02 -22.31 14.41
CA SER A 162 7.23 -21.10 14.52
C SER A 162 6.15 -21.51 15.51
N GLY A 163 6.02 -20.83 16.64
CA GLY A 163 5.00 -21.14 17.66
C GLY A 163 3.55 -21.17 17.14
N ALA A 164 3.39 -21.09 15.82
CA ALA A 164 2.25 -21.48 14.99
C ALA A 164 2.10 -23.01 14.81
N SER A 165 2.94 -23.86 15.42
CA SER A 165 2.80 -25.33 15.37
C SER A 165 1.62 -25.85 16.19
N HIS A 166 1.07 -25.06 17.10
CA HIS A 166 -0.29 -25.31 17.57
C HIS A 166 -1.23 -24.83 16.46
N GLY A 167 -1.72 -25.78 15.68
CA GLY A 167 -2.63 -25.52 14.58
C GLY A 167 -3.73 -24.56 15.04
N PHE A 168 -3.89 -23.43 14.34
CA PHE A 168 -5.06 -22.58 14.53
C PHE A 168 -6.29 -23.48 14.41
N ALA A 169 -7.00 -23.66 15.51
CA ALA A 169 -8.25 -24.39 15.51
C ALA A 169 -9.27 -23.55 14.73
N LEU A 170 -10.21 -24.19 14.06
CA LEU A 170 -11.34 -23.49 13.44
C LEU A 170 -12.08 -22.58 14.45
N SER A 171 -12.07 -22.95 15.74
CA SER A 171 -12.58 -22.14 16.84
C SER A 171 -11.86 -20.80 16.98
N ASP A 172 -10.52 -20.77 16.86
CA ASP A 172 -9.71 -19.56 16.97
C ASP A 172 -10.00 -18.59 15.80
N MET A 173 -10.13 -19.16 14.59
CA MET A 173 -10.53 -18.41 13.41
C MET A 173 -11.93 -17.81 13.58
N ARG A 174 -12.88 -18.59 14.08
CA ARG A 174 -14.24 -18.12 14.34
C ARG A 174 -14.27 -17.00 15.38
N GLN A 175 -13.51 -17.15 16.48
CA GLN A 175 -13.40 -16.12 17.51
C GLN A 175 -12.85 -14.81 16.96
N LEU A 176 -11.79 -14.89 16.15
CA LEU A 176 -11.15 -13.73 15.53
C LEU A 176 -12.10 -13.04 14.54
N LEU A 177 -12.73 -13.80 13.64
CA LEU A 177 -13.66 -13.26 12.65
C LEU A 177 -14.98 -12.75 13.25
N SER A 178 -15.33 -13.17 14.46
CA SER A 178 -16.51 -12.67 15.20
C SER A 178 -16.25 -11.33 15.90
N ASN A 179 -14.99 -10.87 15.95
CA ASN A 179 -14.65 -9.61 16.62
C ASN A 179 -15.08 -8.41 15.74
N ARG A 180 -16.08 -7.67 16.21
CA ARG A 180 -16.62 -6.48 15.53
C ARG A 180 -15.56 -5.40 15.32
N ASP A 181 -14.76 -5.11 16.34
CA ASP A 181 -13.78 -4.02 16.29
C ASP A 181 -12.68 -4.31 15.26
N LEU A 182 -12.32 -5.57 15.05
CA LEU A 182 -11.39 -5.97 14.00
C LEU A 182 -11.91 -5.62 12.59
N TRP A 183 -13.19 -5.88 12.32
CA TRP A 183 -13.80 -5.52 11.04
C TRP A 183 -13.98 -4.00 10.88
N LEU A 184 -14.25 -3.28 11.96
CA LEU A 184 -14.28 -1.83 11.94
C LEU A 184 -12.89 -1.25 11.64
N LEU A 185 -11.81 -1.78 12.23
CA LEU A 185 -10.44 -1.38 11.91
C LEU A 185 -10.06 -1.72 10.46
N SER A 186 -10.49 -2.88 9.96
CA SER A 186 -10.35 -3.25 8.54
C SER A 186 -11.07 -2.26 7.62
N LEU A 187 -12.29 -1.83 7.98
CA LEU A 187 -13.05 -0.84 7.20
C LEU A 187 -12.41 0.56 7.24
N ILE A 188 -11.88 0.99 8.39
CA ILE A 188 -11.12 2.24 8.50
C ILE A 188 -9.92 2.19 7.55
N PHE A 189 -9.21 1.08 7.53
CA PHE A 189 -8.03 0.91 6.69
C PHE A 189 -8.39 0.81 5.20
N CYS A 190 -9.57 0.25 4.88
CA CYS A 190 -10.16 0.27 3.55
C CYS A 190 -10.43 1.70 3.08
N CYS A 191 -11.14 2.51 3.87
CA CYS A 191 -11.47 3.88 3.53
C CYS A 191 -10.22 4.74 3.34
N PHE A 192 -9.23 4.59 4.24
CA PHE A 192 -7.95 5.27 4.11
C PHE A 192 -7.23 4.90 2.81
N ASN A 193 -7.06 3.61 2.53
CA ASN A 193 -6.35 3.17 1.32
C ASN A 193 -7.11 3.51 0.04
N PHE A 194 -8.44 3.43 0.05
CA PHE A 194 -9.26 3.90 -1.05
C PHE A 194 -8.92 5.35 -1.42
N ALA A 195 -8.95 6.24 -0.43
CA ALA A 195 -8.72 7.66 -0.66
C ALA A 195 -7.24 7.95 -0.99
N PHE A 196 -6.32 7.43 -0.21
CA PHE A 196 -4.90 7.68 -0.33
C PHE A 196 -4.30 7.18 -1.65
N ILE A 197 -4.60 5.93 -2.02
CA ILE A 197 -4.07 5.34 -3.26
C ILE A 197 -4.69 6.01 -4.48
N SER A 198 -6.00 6.32 -4.45
CA SER A 198 -6.66 7.05 -5.53
C SER A 198 -6.06 8.44 -5.73
N PHE A 199 -5.88 9.19 -4.65
CA PHE A 199 -5.26 10.50 -4.70
C PHE A 199 -3.87 10.44 -5.34
N ARG A 200 -3.02 9.52 -4.86
CA ARG A 200 -1.66 9.35 -5.39
C ARG A 200 -1.61 8.86 -6.83
N THR A 201 -2.63 8.15 -7.28
CA THR A 201 -2.76 7.69 -8.67
C THR A 201 -3.15 8.83 -9.61
N TRP A 202 -4.14 9.63 -9.22
CA TRP A 202 -4.78 10.57 -10.12
C TRP A 202 -4.24 12.00 -10.02
N MET A 203 -3.73 12.42 -8.87
CA MET A 203 -3.22 13.79 -8.69
C MET A 203 -2.05 14.12 -9.63
N PRO A 204 -1.03 13.26 -9.86
CA PRO A 204 0.01 13.55 -10.83
C PRO A 204 -0.55 13.72 -12.26
N THR A 205 -1.56 12.91 -12.62
CA THR A 205 -2.20 12.98 -13.94
C THR A 205 -2.97 14.30 -14.10
N PHE A 206 -3.76 14.68 -13.09
CA PHE A 206 -4.46 15.97 -13.04
C PHE A 206 -3.50 17.16 -13.18
N LEU A 207 -2.42 17.16 -12.42
CA LEU A 207 -1.43 18.24 -12.46
C LEU A 207 -0.76 18.35 -13.84
N TYR A 208 -0.50 17.21 -14.48
CA TYR A 208 0.08 17.17 -15.82
C TYR A 208 -0.92 17.60 -16.89
N THR A 209 -2.13 17.01 -16.92
CA THR A 209 -3.09 17.23 -18.01
C THR A 209 -3.86 18.53 -17.90
N THR A 210 -4.17 18.99 -16.69
CA THR A 210 -5.06 20.13 -16.46
C THR A 210 -4.29 21.38 -16.04
N ARG A 211 -3.21 21.22 -15.26
CA ARG A 211 -2.40 22.35 -14.78
C ARG A 211 -1.17 22.63 -15.63
N GLY A 212 -0.89 21.79 -16.67
CA GLY A 212 0.24 21.96 -17.58
C GLY A 212 1.62 21.80 -16.94
N LEU A 213 1.70 21.21 -15.73
CA LEU A 213 2.98 20.94 -15.07
C LEU A 213 3.70 19.78 -15.79
N SER A 214 5.04 19.78 -15.81
CA SER A 214 5.77 18.65 -16.34
C SER A 214 5.46 17.37 -15.54
N LEU A 215 5.46 16.21 -16.19
CA LEU A 215 5.19 14.93 -15.54
C LEU A 215 6.16 14.66 -14.37
N VAL A 216 7.43 15.07 -14.54
CA VAL A 216 8.46 14.95 -13.50
C VAL A 216 8.09 15.78 -12.30
N TYR A 217 7.76 17.07 -12.48
CA TYR A 217 7.43 17.95 -11.37
C TYR A 217 6.11 17.53 -10.67
N ALA A 218 5.08 17.17 -11.42
CA ALA A 218 3.83 16.64 -10.87
C ALA A 218 4.05 15.39 -10.03
N SER A 219 4.93 14.49 -10.48
CA SER A 219 5.28 13.29 -9.74
C SER A 219 6.11 13.57 -8.49
N LEU A 220 7.05 14.50 -8.56
CA LEU A 220 7.87 14.93 -7.41
C LEU A 220 7.00 15.53 -6.29
N LEU A 221 6.00 16.34 -6.64
CA LEU A 221 5.06 16.90 -5.67
C LEU A 221 4.36 15.80 -4.85
N ILE A 222 3.91 14.74 -5.52
CA ILE A 222 3.28 13.60 -4.82
C ILE A 222 4.31 12.78 -4.06
N GLY A 223 5.50 12.60 -4.63
CA GLY A 223 6.63 11.93 -3.97
C GLY A 223 7.01 12.58 -2.64
N LEU A 224 6.86 13.90 -2.55
CA LEU A 224 7.14 14.68 -1.34
C LEU A 224 6.31 14.24 -0.12
N MET A 225 5.12 13.66 -0.31
CA MET A 225 4.35 13.09 0.78
C MET A 225 5.09 11.97 1.53
N SER A 226 5.96 11.22 0.85
CA SER A 226 6.59 10.02 1.40
C SER A 226 7.55 10.28 2.57
N PRO A 227 8.53 11.20 2.50
CA PRO A 227 9.41 11.49 3.62
C PRO A 227 8.66 12.02 4.84
N PHE A 228 7.62 12.83 4.63
CA PHE A 228 6.81 13.34 5.73
C PHE A 228 5.91 12.27 6.37
N ALA A 229 5.45 11.29 5.60
CA ALA A 229 4.76 10.12 6.15
C ALA A 229 5.70 9.27 7.03
N VAL A 230 6.98 9.11 6.62
CA VAL A 230 8.01 8.41 7.43
C VAL A 230 8.23 9.11 8.77
N ILE A 231 8.30 10.44 8.77
CA ILE A 231 8.45 11.23 10.00
C ILE A 231 7.18 11.15 10.88
N ALA A 232 6.02 11.24 10.25
CA ALA A 232 4.74 11.26 10.96
C ALA A 232 4.41 9.92 11.63
N SER A 233 4.84 8.80 11.07
CA SER A 233 4.51 7.46 11.60
C SER A 233 5.00 7.25 13.03
N PRO A 234 6.30 7.38 13.38
CA PRO A 234 6.76 7.25 14.77
C PRO A 234 6.25 8.37 15.66
N LEU A 235 6.10 9.59 15.13
CA LEU A 235 5.57 10.73 15.88
C LEU A 235 4.11 10.49 16.31
N SER A 236 3.28 9.96 15.42
CA SER A 236 1.89 9.64 15.73
C SER A 236 1.76 8.50 16.75
N GLY A 237 2.66 7.51 16.70
CA GLY A 237 2.75 6.48 17.73
C GLY A 237 3.06 7.07 19.10
N TRP A 238 4.08 7.93 19.19
CA TRP A 238 4.45 8.62 20.42
C TRP A 238 3.32 9.54 20.95
N ILE A 239 2.67 10.30 20.06
CA ILE A 239 1.51 11.14 20.43
C ILE A 239 0.37 10.28 20.96
N SER A 240 0.09 9.14 20.30
CA SER A 240 -0.93 8.20 20.72
C SER A 240 -0.66 7.64 22.12
N ASP A 241 0.58 7.29 22.43
CA ASP A 241 0.99 6.81 23.77
C ASP A 241 0.82 7.89 24.82
N LYS A 242 1.18 9.15 24.49
CA LYS A 242 1.08 10.28 25.40
C LYS A 242 -0.37 10.69 25.70
N ILE A 243 -1.25 10.63 24.70
CA ILE A 243 -2.68 10.99 24.84
C ILE A 243 -3.46 9.82 25.43
N GLY A 244 -2.96 8.57 25.28
CA GLY A 244 -3.65 7.35 25.70
C GLY A 244 -4.85 7.00 24.81
N SER A 245 -4.85 7.44 23.54
CA SER A 245 -5.95 7.18 22.60
C SER A 245 -5.46 6.83 21.21
N ARG A 246 -5.65 5.57 20.82
CA ARG A 246 -5.43 5.08 19.44
C ARG A 246 -6.50 5.61 18.49
N LYS A 247 -7.71 5.78 19.00
CA LYS A 247 -8.86 6.30 18.25
C LYS A 247 -8.59 7.68 17.65
N LEU A 248 -8.03 8.61 18.41
CA LEU A 248 -7.76 9.96 17.93
C LEU A 248 -6.74 9.98 16.77
N ILE A 249 -5.75 9.08 16.82
CA ILE A 249 -4.76 8.94 15.74
C ILE A 249 -5.38 8.34 14.47
N CYS A 250 -6.49 7.63 14.54
CA CYS A 250 -7.24 7.22 13.37
C CYS A 250 -8.19 8.32 12.87
N VAL A 251 -8.91 8.97 13.77
CA VAL A 251 -9.99 9.94 13.46
C VAL A 251 -9.44 11.24 12.87
N LEU A 252 -8.50 11.90 13.55
CA LEU A 252 -8.05 13.25 13.17
C LEU A 252 -7.40 13.29 11.78
N PRO A 253 -6.50 12.36 11.40
CA PRO A 253 -5.94 12.34 10.06
C PRO A 253 -6.98 12.02 8.98
N LEU A 254 -7.96 11.16 9.27
CA LEU A 254 -9.05 10.87 8.32
C LEU A 254 -9.98 12.08 8.15
N MET A 255 -10.29 12.83 9.22
CA MET A 255 -11.05 14.08 9.14
C MET A 255 -10.31 15.12 8.28
N ALA A 256 -9.01 15.27 8.49
CA ALA A 256 -8.20 16.16 7.66
C ALA A 256 -8.17 15.69 6.18
N SER A 257 -8.03 14.38 5.95
CA SER A 257 -8.06 13.78 4.59
C SER A 257 -9.41 13.97 3.90
N MET A 258 -10.52 13.87 4.65
CA MET A 258 -11.89 14.09 4.17
C MET A 258 -12.06 15.48 3.52
N ILE A 259 -11.34 16.47 4.02
CA ILE A 259 -11.38 17.85 3.52
C ILE A 259 -10.28 18.08 2.48
N MET A 260 -9.05 17.66 2.78
CA MET A 260 -7.88 18.05 1.98
C MET A 260 -7.83 17.32 0.63
N PHE A 261 -8.19 16.05 0.53
CA PHE A 261 -8.18 15.34 -0.74
C PHE A 261 -9.15 15.93 -1.77
N PRO A 262 -10.43 16.18 -1.44
CA PRO A 262 -11.36 16.82 -2.38
C PRO A 262 -10.95 18.23 -2.78
N LEU A 263 -10.35 19.01 -1.89
CA LEU A 263 -9.95 20.39 -2.15
C LEU A 263 -8.63 20.50 -2.94
N SER A 264 -7.81 19.45 -2.99
CA SER A 264 -6.49 19.48 -3.63
C SER A 264 -6.50 20.01 -5.08
N PRO A 265 -7.49 19.68 -5.95
CA PRO A 265 -7.54 20.25 -7.28
C PRO A 265 -7.76 21.78 -7.34
N ALA A 266 -8.32 22.36 -6.30
CA ALA A 266 -8.57 23.80 -6.21
C ALA A 266 -7.38 24.60 -5.63
N VAL A 267 -6.39 23.93 -5.07
CA VAL A 267 -5.20 24.54 -4.47
C VAL A 267 -4.35 25.22 -5.52
N SER A 268 -3.93 26.46 -5.28
CA SER A 268 -3.04 27.20 -6.17
C SER A 268 -1.66 26.52 -6.30
N THR A 269 -1.00 26.69 -7.44
CA THR A 269 0.30 26.05 -7.71
C THR A 269 1.35 26.41 -6.66
N SER A 270 1.35 27.64 -6.15
CA SER A 270 2.27 28.11 -5.11
C SER A 270 2.10 27.43 -3.76
N LEU A 271 0.89 26.92 -3.46
CA LEU A 271 0.58 26.24 -2.21
C LEU A 271 0.66 24.71 -2.31
N LEU A 272 0.93 24.15 -3.50
CA LEU A 272 0.98 22.70 -3.66
C LEU A 272 2.07 22.05 -2.79
N VAL A 273 3.24 22.68 -2.67
CA VAL A 273 4.34 22.12 -1.85
C VAL A 273 3.93 22.00 -0.38
N PRO A 274 3.55 23.08 0.33
CA PRO A 274 3.11 22.96 1.73
C PRO A 274 1.88 22.04 1.87
N TRP A 275 0.96 22.04 0.89
CA TRP A 275 -0.20 21.16 0.89
C TRP A 275 0.20 19.67 0.89
N MET A 276 1.15 19.27 0.02
CA MET A 276 1.64 17.90 -0.04
C MET A 276 2.43 17.51 1.21
N VAL A 277 3.16 18.45 1.82
CA VAL A 277 3.84 18.22 3.10
C VAL A 277 2.81 17.86 4.19
N VAL A 278 1.76 18.67 4.33
CA VAL A 278 0.70 18.42 5.33
C VAL A 278 -0.01 17.09 5.05
N LEU A 279 -0.35 16.79 3.79
CA LEU A 279 -0.93 15.50 3.41
C LEU A 279 0.01 14.33 3.71
N GLY A 280 1.31 14.53 3.54
CA GLY A 280 2.32 13.52 3.92
C GLY A 280 2.29 13.22 5.42
N LEU A 281 2.28 14.25 6.27
CA LEU A 281 2.18 14.10 7.72
C LEU A 281 0.89 13.37 8.14
N ILE A 282 -0.23 13.75 7.57
CA ILE A 282 -1.54 13.13 7.82
C ILE A 282 -1.54 11.66 7.42
N SER A 283 -0.98 11.33 6.25
CA SER A 283 -1.01 9.99 5.69
C SER A 283 -0.15 8.97 6.45
N GLY A 284 0.86 9.40 7.19
CA GLY A 284 1.68 8.51 8.03
C GLY A 284 0.99 8.11 9.35
N ALA A 285 0.06 8.93 9.83
CA ALA A 285 -0.57 8.71 11.13
C ALA A 285 -1.66 7.63 11.11
N THR A 286 -2.55 7.63 10.12
CA THR A 286 -3.67 6.68 10.06
C THR A 286 -3.23 5.21 10.05
N PRO A 287 -2.28 4.76 9.19
CA PRO A 287 -1.78 3.39 9.22
C PRO A 287 -1.22 2.99 10.58
N THR A 288 -0.45 3.89 11.21
CA THR A 288 0.14 3.64 12.54
C THR A 288 -0.95 3.42 13.59
N GLY A 289 -1.97 4.28 13.62
CA GLY A 289 -3.09 4.16 14.55
C GLY A 289 -3.85 2.85 14.38
N VAL A 290 -4.18 2.49 13.13
CA VAL A 290 -4.92 1.25 12.84
C VAL A 290 -4.11 0.01 13.18
N ILE A 291 -2.82 -0.03 12.86
CA ILE A 291 -1.94 -1.17 13.18
C ILE A 291 -1.81 -1.34 14.71
N LEU A 292 -1.53 -0.26 15.45
CA LEU A 292 -1.44 -0.30 16.90
C LEU A 292 -2.76 -0.76 17.54
N ALA A 293 -3.88 -0.17 17.13
CA ALA A 293 -5.20 -0.58 17.60
C ALA A 293 -5.49 -2.06 17.33
N THR A 294 -5.10 -2.57 16.16
CA THR A 294 -5.30 -3.99 15.80
C THR A 294 -4.46 -4.92 16.66
N THR A 295 -3.21 -4.57 16.96
CA THR A 295 -2.34 -5.40 17.78
C THR A 295 -2.76 -5.42 19.25
N GLU A 296 -3.41 -4.36 19.73
CA GLU A 296 -3.91 -4.25 21.11
C GLU A 296 -5.28 -4.93 21.32
N LEU A 297 -6.02 -5.26 20.27
CA LEU A 297 -7.29 -5.98 20.39
C LEU A 297 -7.17 -7.37 20.99
N PHE A 298 -6.00 -8.01 20.83
CA PHE A 298 -5.76 -9.37 21.29
C PHE A 298 -4.52 -9.42 22.17
N THR A 299 -4.69 -9.80 23.43
CA THR A 299 -3.58 -9.94 24.38
C THR A 299 -2.65 -11.12 24.04
N ASP A 300 -3.16 -12.14 23.34
CA ASP A 300 -2.38 -13.29 22.92
C ASP A 300 -1.70 -12.99 21.57
N ALA A 301 -0.36 -13.03 21.58
CA ALA A 301 0.47 -12.80 20.40
C ALA A 301 0.14 -13.72 19.20
N ARG A 302 -0.47 -14.89 19.45
CA ARG A 302 -0.90 -15.82 18.41
C ARG A 302 -1.97 -15.22 17.50
N PHE A 303 -2.85 -14.40 18.06
CA PHE A 303 -3.93 -13.74 17.31
C PHE A 303 -3.46 -12.48 16.56
N SER A 304 -2.40 -11.81 17.03
CA SER A 304 -1.95 -10.52 16.48
C SER A 304 -1.61 -10.60 14.98
N GLY A 305 -0.89 -11.63 14.54
CA GLY A 305 -0.53 -11.80 13.12
C GLY A 305 -1.75 -12.01 12.23
N MET A 306 -2.74 -12.80 12.67
CA MET A 306 -3.95 -13.05 11.91
C MET A 306 -4.92 -11.86 11.95
N ALA A 307 -4.99 -11.14 13.07
CA ALA A 307 -5.74 -9.90 13.17
C ALA A 307 -5.22 -8.84 12.18
N LEU A 308 -3.89 -8.69 12.07
CA LEU A 308 -3.28 -7.83 11.06
C LEU A 308 -3.60 -8.30 9.64
N ALA A 309 -3.64 -9.62 9.37
CA ALA A 309 -4.01 -10.14 8.06
C ALA A 309 -5.47 -9.79 7.70
N VAL A 310 -6.41 -9.95 8.65
CA VAL A 310 -7.81 -9.54 8.45
C VAL A 310 -7.93 -8.03 8.26
N MET A 311 -7.22 -7.23 9.04
CA MET A 311 -7.18 -5.78 8.87
C MET A 311 -6.66 -5.40 7.47
N GLN A 312 -5.63 -6.09 6.96
CA GLN A 312 -5.08 -5.85 5.63
C GLN A 312 -6.04 -6.23 4.48
N LEU A 313 -7.05 -7.08 4.70
CA LEU A 313 -8.11 -7.28 3.70
C LEU A 313 -8.76 -5.95 3.33
N GLY A 314 -9.04 -5.10 4.31
CA GLY A 314 -9.54 -3.74 4.06
C GLY A 314 -8.58 -2.91 3.20
N GLN A 315 -7.28 -2.96 3.46
CA GLN A 315 -6.27 -2.30 2.62
C GLN A 315 -6.39 -2.72 1.15
N HIS A 316 -6.43 -4.02 0.89
CA HIS A 316 -6.52 -4.54 -0.47
C HIS A 316 -7.82 -4.17 -1.16
N VAL A 317 -8.95 -4.23 -0.45
CA VAL A 317 -10.26 -3.79 -0.97
C VAL A 317 -10.24 -2.30 -1.31
N GLY A 318 -9.75 -1.45 -0.41
CA GLY A 318 -9.63 -0.02 -0.66
C GLY A 318 -8.73 0.31 -1.86
N THR A 319 -7.59 -0.35 -1.95
CA THR A 319 -6.64 -0.19 -3.07
C THR A 319 -7.23 -0.69 -4.39
N LEU A 320 -8.03 -1.76 -4.36
CA LEU A 320 -8.69 -2.31 -5.53
C LEU A 320 -9.78 -1.37 -6.06
N LEU A 321 -10.63 -0.90 -5.18
CA LEU A 321 -11.81 -0.12 -5.56
C LEU A 321 -11.49 1.37 -5.82
N GLY A 322 -10.56 1.94 -5.05
CA GLY A 322 -10.35 3.38 -5.04
C GLY A 322 -9.97 3.98 -6.39
N PRO A 323 -8.80 3.63 -6.98
CA PRO A 323 -8.37 4.23 -8.24
C PRO A 323 -9.33 3.99 -9.40
N ALA A 324 -9.97 2.82 -9.44
CA ALA A 324 -10.95 2.48 -10.47
C ALA A 324 -12.21 3.36 -10.34
N THR A 325 -12.79 3.47 -9.13
CA THR A 325 -13.99 4.29 -8.87
C THR A 325 -13.75 5.76 -9.22
N VAL A 326 -12.65 6.33 -8.73
CA VAL A 326 -12.29 7.72 -9.05
C VAL A 326 -12.09 7.91 -10.55
N GLY A 327 -11.40 6.98 -11.21
CA GLY A 327 -11.20 7.02 -12.65
C GLY A 327 -12.50 6.92 -13.44
N TRP A 328 -13.44 6.06 -13.03
CA TRP A 328 -14.77 5.99 -13.65
C TRP A 328 -15.57 7.27 -13.45
N THR A 329 -15.54 7.83 -12.24
CA THR A 329 -16.22 9.11 -11.98
C THR A 329 -15.68 10.23 -12.89
N ILE A 330 -14.35 10.32 -13.01
CA ILE A 330 -13.71 11.30 -13.93
C ILE A 330 -14.14 11.05 -15.38
N GLY A 331 -14.14 9.77 -15.81
CA GLY A 331 -14.51 9.41 -17.19
C GLY A 331 -15.98 9.65 -17.53
N LEU A 332 -16.90 9.45 -16.57
CA LEU A 332 -18.33 9.65 -16.75
C LEU A 332 -18.74 11.12 -16.69
N THR A 333 -18.09 11.91 -15.85
CA THR A 333 -18.43 13.31 -15.62
C THR A 333 -17.56 14.29 -16.43
N GLU A 334 -16.49 13.78 -17.03
CA GLU A 334 -15.43 14.58 -17.66
C GLU A 334 -14.87 15.68 -16.74
N ASN A 335 -15.02 15.48 -15.44
CA ASN A 335 -14.69 16.46 -14.42
C ASN A 335 -13.75 15.85 -13.36
N TRP A 336 -12.53 16.38 -13.29
CA TRP A 336 -11.54 15.98 -12.28
C TRP A 336 -12.01 16.23 -10.86
N GLN A 337 -12.67 17.38 -10.63
CA GLN A 337 -13.15 17.77 -9.32
C GLN A 337 -14.17 16.74 -8.78
N ALA A 338 -15.08 16.26 -9.64
CA ALA A 338 -16.05 15.22 -9.28
C ALA A 338 -15.37 13.94 -8.82
N GLY A 339 -14.29 13.52 -9.52
CA GLY A 339 -13.50 12.35 -9.11
C GLY A 339 -12.87 12.51 -7.74
N PHE A 340 -12.23 13.64 -7.44
CA PHE A 340 -11.62 13.88 -6.13
C PHE A 340 -12.66 14.06 -5.00
N TRP A 341 -13.85 14.56 -5.32
CA TRP A 341 -14.94 14.69 -4.35
C TRP A 341 -15.45 13.35 -3.84
N THR A 342 -15.29 12.26 -4.60
CA THR A 342 -15.66 10.92 -4.11
C THR A 342 -14.83 10.49 -2.88
N LEU A 343 -13.65 11.07 -2.69
CA LEU A 343 -12.76 10.74 -1.58
C LEU A 343 -13.30 11.24 -0.22
N GLY A 344 -13.99 12.38 -0.23
CA GLY A 344 -14.56 12.98 0.98
C GLY A 344 -15.55 12.04 1.70
N PRO A 345 -16.64 11.60 1.07
CA PRO A 345 -17.60 10.67 1.65
C PRO A 345 -16.97 9.37 2.14
N VAL A 346 -16.00 8.81 1.40
CA VAL A 346 -15.31 7.59 1.82
C VAL A 346 -14.49 7.82 3.10
N CYS A 347 -13.78 8.94 3.19
CA CYS A 347 -13.09 9.32 4.44
C CYS A 347 -14.10 9.55 5.57
N ALA A 348 -15.27 10.15 5.30
CA ALA A 348 -16.32 10.35 6.30
C ALA A 348 -16.85 9.02 6.85
N ILE A 349 -17.03 8.01 5.99
CA ILE A 349 -17.36 6.63 6.43
C ILE A 349 -16.24 6.10 7.35
N GLY A 350 -14.98 6.30 6.99
CA GLY A 350 -13.84 5.90 7.82
C GLY A 350 -13.84 6.59 9.19
N VAL A 351 -14.15 7.89 9.25
CA VAL A 351 -14.28 8.67 10.49
C VAL A 351 -15.43 8.12 11.35
N ALA A 352 -16.62 7.96 10.77
CA ALA A 352 -17.77 7.41 11.47
C ALA A 352 -17.47 6.01 12.02
N THR A 353 -16.82 5.17 11.22
CA THR A 353 -16.40 3.82 11.63
C THR A 353 -15.41 3.87 12.79
N ALA A 354 -14.44 4.79 12.77
CA ALA A 354 -13.47 4.95 13.85
C ALA A 354 -14.14 5.38 15.17
N TRP A 355 -15.17 6.23 15.12
CA TRP A 355 -15.96 6.58 16.30
C TRP A 355 -16.72 5.39 16.89
N MET A 356 -17.14 4.42 16.04
CA MET A 356 -17.87 3.23 16.46
C MET A 356 -16.97 2.15 17.11
N THR A 357 -15.65 2.23 16.97
CA THR A 357 -14.72 1.30 17.61
C THR A 357 -14.69 1.52 19.13
N ARG A 358 -14.50 0.43 19.86
CA ARG A 358 -14.30 0.45 21.32
C ARG A 358 -12.83 0.57 21.73
N VAL A 359 -11.95 0.70 20.76
CA VAL A 359 -10.51 0.93 21.00
C VAL A 359 -10.34 2.30 21.66
N LYS A 360 -9.54 2.31 22.72
CA LYS A 360 -9.26 3.54 23.49
C LYS A 360 -8.31 4.48 22.77
#